data_efaab1bf52b85800b5b2acf0039a5de6
#
_entry.id   efaab1bf52b85800b5b2acf0039a5de6
#
_cell.length_a   1.000
_cell.length_b   1.000
_cell.length_c   1.000
_cell.angle_alpha   90.00
_cell.angle_beta   90.00
_cell.angle_gamma   90.00
#
_symmetry.space_group_name_H-M   'P 1'
#
loop_
_entity.id
_entity.type
_entity.pdbx_description
1 polymer ?
#
loop_
_entity_poly.entity_id
_entity_poly.type
_entity_poly.pdbx_seq_one_letter_code
_entity_poly.pdbx_strand_id
1 'polypeptide(L)'
;MAKPAHRSYSRYAREAAELLGLMIHNARIEGNSTVADVAERAGISRGLVHRIEKGEMGSSIGAAFEVAAIVGLRLFESEPTTLTRHLSLERNRLTLLPHSVRTGRMKVKDDF
;
A
#
# COMPACT_ATOMS: atom_id res chain seq x y z
N MET A 1 -3.97 -23.39 14.66
CA MET A 1 -5.09 -22.74 14.61
C MET A 1 -5.40 -22.17 13.31
N ALA A 2 -6.53 -22.28 12.88
CA ALA A 2 -6.88 -21.82 11.61
C ALA A 2 -7.06 -20.35 11.59
N LYS A 3 -6.70 -19.71 10.47
CA LYS A 3 -6.85 -18.37 10.36
C LYS A 3 -8.26 -18.07 10.07
N PRO A 4 -8.83 -17.06 10.54
CA PRO A 4 -10.21 -16.73 10.25
C PRO A 4 -10.34 -16.42 8.78
N ALA A 5 -11.47 -16.71 8.23
CA ALA A 5 -11.72 -16.45 6.84
C ALA A 5 -11.68 -14.95 6.60
N HIS A 6 -12.13 -14.15 7.55
CA HIS A 6 -12.08 -12.76 7.42
C HIS A 6 -11.34 -12.16 8.55
N ARG A 7 -10.52 -11.19 8.27
CA ARG A 7 -9.83 -10.48 9.28
C ARG A 7 -10.59 -9.22 9.55
N SER A 8 -10.70 -8.83 10.82
CA SER A 8 -11.42 -7.64 11.15
C SER A 8 -10.51 -6.44 11.02
N TYR A 9 -10.78 -5.57 10.12
CA TYR A 9 -9.98 -4.37 9.92
C TYR A 9 -10.77 -3.16 10.43
N SER A 10 -10.08 -2.11 10.81
CA SER A 10 -10.74 -0.89 11.24
C SER A 10 -11.45 -0.26 10.05
N ARG A 11 -12.45 0.57 10.35
CA ARG A 11 -13.16 1.27 9.33
C ARG A 11 -12.21 2.16 8.54
N TYR A 12 -11.30 2.82 9.24
CA TYR A 12 -10.32 3.67 8.58
C TYR A 12 -9.50 2.89 7.56
N ALA A 13 -9.00 1.74 7.94
CA ALA A 13 -8.18 0.94 7.02
C ALA A 13 -8.98 0.47 5.81
N ARG A 14 -10.23 0.06 6.03
CA ARG A 14 -11.04 -0.37 4.91
C ARG A 14 -11.35 0.76 3.96
N GLU A 15 -11.64 1.94 4.49
CA GLU A 15 -11.94 3.08 3.63
C GLU A 15 -10.70 3.57 2.89
N ALA A 16 -9.54 3.48 3.54
CA ALA A 16 -8.30 3.86 2.88
C ALA A 16 -8.00 2.94 1.70
N ALA A 17 -8.21 1.64 1.88
CA ALA A 17 -7.99 0.69 0.79
C ALA A 17 -8.99 0.90 -0.34
N GLU A 18 -10.22 1.20 0.00
CA GLU A 18 -11.23 1.45 -1.01
C GLU A 18 -10.90 2.72 -1.78
N LEU A 19 -10.47 3.76 -1.09
CA LEU A 19 -10.09 4.99 -1.75
C LEU A 19 -8.93 4.76 -2.72
N LEU A 20 -7.92 4.04 -2.26
CA LEU A 20 -6.78 3.74 -3.12
C LEU A 20 -7.23 2.98 -4.37
N GLY A 21 -8.09 1.99 -4.20
CA GLY A 21 -8.58 1.21 -5.33
C GLY A 21 -9.34 2.07 -6.31
N LEU A 22 -10.18 2.99 -5.81
CA LEU A 22 -10.93 3.89 -6.68
C LEU A 22 -10.01 4.87 -7.40
N MET A 23 -8.99 5.37 -6.73
CA MET A 23 -8.05 6.27 -7.36
C MET A 23 -7.30 5.56 -8.49
N ILE A 24 -6.92 4.33 -8.28
CA ILE A 24 -6.25 3.54 -9.31
C ILE A 24 -7.20 3.29 -10.48
N HIS A 25 -8.43 2.90 -10.17
CA HIS A 25 -9.41 2.61 -11.20
C HIS A 25 -9.66 3.86 -12.06
N ASN A 26 -9.87 4.99 -11.43
CA ASN A 26 -10.15 6.22 -12.15
C ASN A 26 -8.96 6.65 -13.00
N ALA A 27 -7.75 6.54 -12.47
CA ALA A 27 -6.56 6.89 -13.23
C ALA A 27 -6.38 5.97 -14.44
N ARG A 28 -6.67 4.69 -14.27
CA ARG A 28 -6.58 3.74 -15.37
C ARG A 28 -7.57 4.12 -16.47
N ILE A 29 -8.81 4.41 -16.11
CA ILE A 29 -9.83 4.76 -17.09
C ILE A 29 -9.45 6.08 -17.80
N GLU A 30 -9.01 7.07 -17.03
CA GLU A 30 -8.62 8.33 -17.63
C GLU A 30 -7.46 8.17 -18.59
N GLY A 31 -6.60 7.22 -18.34
CA GLY A 31 -5.47 6.95 -19.21
C GLY A 31 -5.79 6.00 -20.35
N ASN A 32 -7.06 5.60 -20.48
CA ASN A 32 -7.48 4.68 -21.53
C ASN A 32 -6.73 3.35 -21.51
N SER A 33 -6.42 2.84 -20.36
CA SER A 33 -5.75 1.55 -20.23
C SER A 33 -6.73 0.50 -19.80
N THR A 34 -6.64 -0.68 -20.35
CA THR A 34 -7.49 -1.77 -19.92
C THR A 34 -6.87 -2.49 -18.76
N VAL A 35 -7.65 -3.29 -18.05
CA VAL A 35 -7.13 -4.10 -16.97
C VAL A 35 -6.03 -5.03 -17.52
N ALA A 36 -6.23 -5.57 -18.71
CA ALA A 36 -5.25 -6.44 -19.33
C ALA A 36 -3.91 -5.72 -19.56
N ASP A 37 -3.97 -4.46 -20.02
CA ASP A 37 -2.75 -3.70 -20.25
C ASP A 37 -2.00 -3.48 -18.95
N VAL A 38 -2.69 -3.09 -17.91
CA VAL A 38 -2.06 -2.81 -16.63
C VAL A 38 -1.48 -4.11 -16.05
N ALA A 39 -2.23 -5.20 -16.16
CA ALA A 39 -1.79 -6.48 -15.63
C ALA A 39 -0.51 -6.92 -16.32
N GLU A 40 -0.46 -6.76 -17.63
CA GLU A 40 0.72 -7.16 -18.36
C GLU A 40 1.92 -6.31 -17.97
N ARG A 41 1.74 -5.01 -17.89
CA ARG A 41 2.85 -4.13 -17.53
C ARG A 41 3.33 -4.34 -16.09
N ALA A 42 2.43 -4.69 -15.19
CA ALA A 42 2.80 -4.92 -13.81
C ALA A 42 3.28 -6.34 -13.56
N GLY A 43 3.09 -7.23 -14.52
CA GLY A 43 3.49 -8.63 -14.34
C GLY A 43 2.62 -9.37 -13.36
N ILE A 44 1.33 -9.04 -13.28
CA ILE A 44 0.42 -9.70 -12.35
C ILE A 44 -0.83 -10.13 -13.12
N SER A 45 -1.68 -10.86 -12.48
CA SER A 45 -2.90 -11.33 -13.12
C SER A 45 -3.93 -10.23 -13.22
N ARG A 46 -4.85 -10.35 -14.17
CA ARG A 46 -5.95 -9.41 -14.27
C ARG A 46 -6.82 -9.48 -13.03
N GLY A 47 -6.99 -10.66 -12.48
CA GLY A 47 -7.76 -10.81 -11.26
C GLY A 47 -7.19 -10.00 -10.13
N LEU A 48 -5.86 -9.95 -10.02
CA LEU A 48 -5.24 -9.16 -8.96
C LEU A 48 -5.45 -7.67 -9.19
N VAL A 49 -5.38 -7.20 -10.44
CA VAL A 49 -5.67 -5.80 -10.75
C VAL A 49 -7.09 -5.47 -10.31
N HIS A 50 -8.06 -6.36 -10.63
CA HIS A 50 -9.44 -6.12 -10.23
C HIS A 50 -9.57 -6.05 -8.71
N ARG A 51 -8.91 -6.94 -8.00
CA ARG A 51 -9.00 -6.95 -6.54
C ARG A 51 -8.41 -5.69 -5.93
N ILE A 52 -7.30 -5.21 -6.50
CA ILE A 52 -6.69 -3.99 -6.02
C ILE A 52 -7.64 -2.81 -6.26
N GLU A 53 -8.26 -2.75 -7.43
CA GLU A 53 -9.18 -1.66 -7.74
C GLU A 53 -10.44 -1.70 -6.85
N LYS A 54 -10.77 -2.87 -6.34
CA LYS A 54 -11.91 -2.96 -5.45
C LYS A 54 -11.52 -2.75 -3.99
N GLY A 55 -10.28 -2.47 -3.72
CA GLY A 55 -9.82 -2.19 -2.37
C GLY A 55 -9.71 -3.39 -1.49
N GLU A 56 -9.41 -4.57 -2.09
CA GLU A 56 -9.32 -5.76 -1.30
C GLU A 56 -8.17 -5.69 -0.34
N MET A 57 -8.42 -5.92 0.94
CA MET A 57 -7.41 -5.73 1.97
C MET A 57 -6.28 -6.74 1.92
N GLY A 58 -6.51 -7.87 1.32
CA GLY A 58 -5.47 -8.90 1.24
C GLY A 58 -4.53 -8.76 0.06
N SER A 59 -4.68 -7.71 -0.75
CA SER A 59 -3.81 -7.55 -1.90
C SER A 59 -2.41 -7.18 -1.49
N SER A 60 -1.44 -7.61 -2.28
CA SER A 60 -0.04 -7.33 -1.99
C SER A 60 0.24 -5.84 -2.08
N ILE A 61 0.93 -5.28 -1.11
CA ILE A 61 1.25 -3.87 -1.11
C ILE A 61 2.18 -3.53 -2.28
N GLY A 62 3.10 -4.42 -2.60
CA GLY A 62 4.01 -4.18 -3.73
C GLY A 62 3.26 -4.11 -5.04
N ALA A 63 2.31 -5.02 -5.24
CA ALA A 63 1.52 -5.02 -6.46
C ALA A 63 0.68 -3.75 -6.54
N ALA A 64 0.11 -3.31 -5.44
CA ALA A 64 -0.71 -2.10 -5.43
C ALA A 64 0.12 -0.87 -5.78
N PHE A 65 1.34 -0.76 -5.24
CA PHE A 65 2.22 0.34 -5.58
C PHE A 65 2.62 0.31 -7.05
N GLU A 66 2.89 -0.88 -7.57
CA GLU A 66 3.30 -1.00 -8.97
C GLU A 66 2.16 -0.60 -9.90
N VAL A 67 0.95 -1.06 -9.62
CA VAL A 67 -0.20 -0.71 -10.43
C VAL A 67 -0.44 0.81 -10.37
N ALA A 68 -0.35 1.39 -9.16
CA ALA A 68 -0.53 2.83 -9.00
C ALA A 68 0.48 3.60 -9.86
N ALA A 69 1.73 3.17 -9.86
CA ALA A 69 2.76 3.83 -10.64
C ALA A 69 2.47 3.72 -12.14
N ILE A 70 2.02 2.55 -12.58
CA ILE A 70 1.73 2.33 -14.00
C ILE A 70 0.62 3.23 -14.49
N VAL A 71 -0.41 3.45 -13.68
CA VAL A 71 -1.51 4.30 -14.09
C VAL A 71 -1.23 5.78 -13.83
N GLY A 72 -0.02 6.11 -13.38
CA GLY A 72 0.39 7.49 -13.20
C GLY A 72 0.03 8.11 -11.86
N LEU A 73 -0.29 7.27 -10.87
CA LEU A 73 -0.66 7.78 -9.58
C LEU A 73 0.51 7.71 -8.63
N ARG A 74 0.91 8.83 -8.05
CA ARG A 74 2.01 8.86 -7.11
C ARG A 74 1.44 8.98 -5.72
N LEU A 75 1.68 7.97 -4.91
CA LEU A 75 1.05 7.90 -3.61
C LEU A 75 1.77 8.68 -2.52
N PHE A 76 3.07 8.84 -2.64
CA PHE A 76 3.79 9.61 -1.65
C PHE A 76 4.26 10.93 -2.22
N GLU A 77 5.03 10.90 -3.26
CA GLU A 77 5.59 12.10 -3.82
C GLU A 77 5.54 12.04 -5.32
N SER A 78 5.36 13.17 -5.96
CA SER A 78 5.32 13.17 -7.41
C SER A 78 6.72 13.15 -7.99
N GLU A 79 7.75 13.56 -7.24
CA GLU A 79 9.10 13.56 -7.74
C GLU A 79 9.89 12.40 -7.18
N PRO A 80 10.47 11.55 -8.01
CA PRO A 80 11.21 10.40 -7.51
C PRO A 80 12.39 10.77 -6.59
N THR A 81 13.04 11.91 -6.86
CA THR A 81 14.15 12.30 -6.01
C THR A 81 13.66 12.72 -4.63
N THR A 82 12.46 13.29 -4.54
CA THR A 82 11.90 13.67 -3.26
C THR A 82 11.54 12.43 -2.45
N LEU A 83 11.02 11.40 -3.11
CA LEU A 83 10.72 10.15 -2.43
C LEU A 83 12.00 9.56 -1.85
N THR A 84 13.08 9.55 -2.64
CA THR A 84 14.35 9.03 -2.17
C THR A 84 14.84 9.80 -0.97
N ARG A 85 14.62 11.12 -0.97
CA ARG A 85 15.04 11.94 0.17
C ARG A 85 14.21 11.58 1.40
N HIS A 86 12.91 11.40 1.27
CA HIS A 86 12.09 11.01 2.40
C HIS A 86 12.51 9.66 2.95
N LEU A 87 12.86 8.73 2.06
CA LEU A 87 13.32 7.42 2.48
C LEU A 87 14.61 7.56 3.28
N SER A 88 15.54 8.41 2.82
CA SER A 88 16.79 8.63 3.52
C SER A 88 16.56 9.25 4.88
N LEU A 89 15.62 10.17 4.99
CA LEU A 89 15.33 10.79 6.26
C LEU A 89 14.78 9.77 7.27
N GLU A 90 13.91 8.88 6.80
CA GLU A 90 13.38 7.86 7.71
C GLU A 90 14.47 6.87 8.13
N ARG A 91 15.36 6.54 7.22
CA ARG A 91 16.47 5.66 7.57
C ARG A 91 17.38 6.32 8.61
N ASN A 92 17.58 7.64 8.49
CA ASN A 92 18.40 8.33 9.47
C ASN A 92 17.73 8.35 10.84
N ARG A 93 16.40 8.52 10.86
CA ARG A 93 15.70 8.47 12.13
C ARG A 93 15.86 7.13 12.79
N LEU A 94 15.93 6.08 12.00
CA LEU A 94 16.10 4.74 12.54
C LEU A 94 17.37 4.66 13.37
N THR A 95 18.45 5.32 12.96
CA THR A 95 19.70 5.24 13.69
C THR A 95 19.65 6.02 15.00
N LEU A 96 18.69 6.95 15.13
CA LEU A 96 18.61 7.73 16.36
C LEU A 96 17.60 7.15 17.34
N LEU A 97 16.86 6.16 16.96
CA LEU A 97 15.86 5.57 17.83
C LEU A 97 16.36 4.28 18.44
N PRO A 98 15.80 3.85 19.54
CA PRO A 98 16.22 2.59 20.14
C PRO A 98 15.92 1.45 19.18
N HIS A 99 16.74 0.39 19.23
CA HIS A 99 16.54 -0.74 18.35
C HIS A 99 15.22 -1.43 18.66
N SER A 100 14.77 -1.42 19.87
CA SER A 100 13.50 -2.05 20.23
C SER A 100 12.87 -1.32 21.39
N VAL A 101 11.60 -1.54 21.55
CA VAL A 101 10.89 -0.92 22.62
C VAL A 101 11.19 -1.64 23.90
N ARG A 102 11.55 -0.88 24.97
CA ARG A 102 11.80 -1.48 26.19
C ARG A 102 10.56 -1.73 26.89
N THR A 103 10.26 -2.89 27.28
CA THR A 103 9.05 -3.18 27.95
C THR A 103 9.23 -3.52 29.37
N GLY A 104 10.32 -3.41 29.90
CA GLY A 104 10.54 -3.82 31.15
C GLY A 104 9.61 -3.29 32.14
N ARG A 105 9.95 -2.42 32.93
CA ARG A 105 9.21 -1.98 33.88
C ARG A 105 8.03 -1.35 33.52
N MET A 106 7.92 -0.85 32.44
CA MET A 106 6.85 -0.15 32.14
C MET A 106 5.94 -0.97 31.44
N LYS A 107 5.10 -1.51 31.73
CA LYS A 107 4.18 -2.18 31.06
C LYS A 107 3.59 -1.55 29.97
N VAL A 108 4.21 -1.25 29.05
CA VAL A 108 3.75 -0.62 27.92
C VAL A 108 2.91 -1.48 27.13
N LYS A 109 1.82 -1.18 26.74
CA LYS A 109 1.03 -1.90 26.03
C LYS A 109 1.25 -1.72 24.68
N ASP A 110 1.57 -2.53 23.95
CA ASP A 110 1.74 -2.40 22.62
C ASP A 110 0.63 -2.47 21.94
N ASP A 111 -0.05 -1.66 21.71
CA ASP A 111 -1.14 -1.66 21.03
C ASP A 111 -1.08 -1.58 19.73
N PHE A 112 -0.39 -2.03 19.05
CA PHE A 112 -0.41 -1.90 17.66
C PHE A 112 -0.77 -3.06 17.04
#